data_af2782518d138eb63043d6784de4a7d1
#
_entry.id   af2782518d138eb63043d6784de4a7d1
#
_cell.length_a   1.000
_cell.length_b   1.000
_cell.length_c   1.000
_cell.angle_alpha   90.00
_cell.angle_beta   90.00
_cell.angle_gamma   90.00
#
_symmetry.space_group_name_H-M   'P 1'
#
loop_
_entity.id
_entity.type
_entity.pdbx_description
1 polymer ?
#
loop_
_entity_poly.entity_id
_entity_poly.type
_entity_poly.pdbx_seq_one_letter_code
_entity_poly.pdbx_strand_id
1 'polypeptide(L)'
;MHNIKEIRKDFNVFAKSLEKRSINVDFKNLQKLDEQNRELIQKKEALEKEKKNISKSKDEAMFKRSKEISLDLEKISENQKNVKSELDNILSNIPNIPHSDVPNGKDENDNIEISKSGKIPDFDFKPKSHYELGEKLNMLDFDLATKTTGSRFVFVKNKLALLERALSNFMLDTHVNQNQYQEISPPLIASDNTMFGTGQLPKFENDQFEIKFDEGSDRKFLIPTAEVILTNIVKDKIVDRKDLPMRFVASTPCFRKEAGSYGKDTKGMIRQHQFYKVEMVSIVEKESCLEELERMTNCATDILDKLELPYRKVILCSGDMGFSAEKTYDIEVWLPSENKYREISSCSSCATFQGQRMKTRYKDENKETHFVGTLNGSGLAVGRTLIAVLENYQQKDGSIVIPKVLRPYMNNLESISIN
;
A
#
# COMPACT_ATOMS: atom_id res chain seq x y z
N MET A 1 2.13 -0.40 12.97
CA MET A 1 1.86 -1.28 14.17
C MET A 1 1.38 -0.38 15.28
N HIS A 2 0.41 -0.83 16.03
CA HIS A 2 -0.09 -0.05 17.15
C HIS A 2 0.95 0.08 18.28
N ASN A 3 0.94 1.24 18.94
CA ASN A 3 1.81 1.47 20.10
C ASN A 3 1.19 0.84 21.36
N ILE A 4 1.83 -0.19 21.91
CA ILE A 4 1.34 -0.90 23.11
C ILE A 4 1.15 0.06 24.31
N LYS A 5 1.92 1.15 24.40
CA LYS A 5 1.76 2.14 25.46
C LYS A 5 0.41 2.89 25.35
N GLU A 6 -0.06 3.14 24.12
CA GLU A 6 -1.37 3.75 23.90
C GLU A 6 -2.50 2.74 24.17
N ILE A 7 -2.36 1.51 23.69
CA ILE A 7 -3.32 0.42 23.97
C ILE A 7 -3.49 0.22 25.47
N ARG A 8 -2.41 0.25 26.22
CA ARG A 8 -2.40 0.07 27.69
C ARG A 8 -3.20 1.11 28.44
N LYS A 9 -3.38 2.31 27.89
CA LYS A 9 -4.19 3.36 28.55
C LYS A 9 -5.64 2.89 28.74
N ASP A 10 -6.18 2.18 27.74
CA ASP A 10 -7.50 1.54 27.82
C ASP A 10 -7.64 0.43 26.77
N PHE A 11 -7.42 -0.83 27.21
CA PHE A 11 -7.59 -2.00 26.35
C PHE A 11 -9.01 -2.18 25.83
N ASN A 12 -10.04 -1.78 26.60
CA ASN A 12 -11.43 -1.94 26.19
C ASN A 12 -11.80 -0.95 25.08
N VAL A 13 -11.35 0.30 25.19
CA VAL A 13 -11.54 1.30 24.15
C VAL A 13 -10.85 0.87 22.87
N PHE A 14 -9.62 0.35 22.96
CA PHE A 14 -8.90 -0.16 21.81
C PHE A 14 -9.62 -1.36 21.16
N ALA A 15 -10.05 -2.34 21.95
CA ALA A 15 -10.81 -3.49 21.47
C ALA A 15 -12.09 -3.04 20.73
N LYS A 16 -12.84 -2.13 21.32
CA LYS A 16 -14.07 -1.57 20.74
C LYS A 16 -13.81 -0.83 19.41
N SER A 17 -12.68 -0.12 19.30
CA SER A 17 -12.32 0.60 18.06
C SER A 17 -12.04 -0.35 16.88
N LEU A 18 -11.71 -1.61 17.17
CA LEU A 18 -11.45 -2.65 16.17
C LEU A 18 -12.67 -3.54 15.85
N GLU A 19 -13.79 -3.39 16.57
CA GLU A 19 -15.00 -4.18 16.29
C GLU A 19 -15.49 -4.04 14.84
N LYS A 20 -15.36 -2.83 14.29
CA LYS A 20 -15.68 -2.56 12.87
C LYS A 20 -14.86 -3.39 11.88
N ARG A 21 -13.67 -3.90 12.27
CA ARG A 21 -12.77 -4.67 11.37
C ARG A 21 -13.08 -6.16 11.34
N SER A 22 -14.08 -6.62 12.08
CA SER A 22 -14.50 -8.03 12.17
C SER A 22 -13.34 -9.01 12.42
N ILE A 23 -12.34 -8.59 13.22
CA ILE A 23 -11.16 -9.40 13.55
C ILE A 23 -11.31 -10.01 14.94
N ASN A 24 -10.74 -11.19 15.10
CA ASN A 24 -10.65 -11.86 16.40
C ASN A 24 -9.23 -11.71 16.97
N VAL A 25 -9.08 -10.87 18.00
CA VAL A 25 -7.82 -10.66 18.71
C VAL A 25 -8.00 -11.12 20.15
N ASP A 26 -7.08 -11.96 20.63
CA ASP A 26 -7.05 -12.34 22.05
C ASP A 26 -6.44 -11.20 22.89
N PHE A 27 -7.29 -10.23 23.23
CA PHE A 27 -6.87 -9.06 24.05
C PHE A 27 -6.43 -9.44 25.45
N LYS A 28 -6.92 -10.57 26.01
CA LYS A 28 -6.48 -11.06 27.32
C LYS A 28 -5.05 -11.54 27.27
N ASN A 29 -4.71 -12.30 26.22
CA ASN A 29 -3.33 -12.74 26.01
C ASN A 29 -2.40 -11.55 25.71
N LEU A 30 -2.82 -10.59 24.89
CA LEU A 30 -2.08 -9.37 24.61
C LEU A 30 -1.74 -8.60 25.90
N GLN A 31 -2.72 -8.40 26.80
CA GLN A 31 -2.53 -7.74 28.08
C GLN A 31 -1.57 -8.51 28.98
N LYS A 32 -1.75 -9.84 29.08
CA LYS A 32 -0.86 -10.71 29.87
C LYS A 32 0.59 -10.63 29.41
N LEU A 33 0.83 -10.71 28.09
CA LEU A 33 2.19 -10.61 27.53
C LEU A 33 2.81 -9.24 27.77
N ASP A 34 2.02 -8.15 27.68
CA ASP A 34 2.53 -6.80 28.02
C ASP A 34 2.91 -6.68 29.49
N GLU A 35 2.10 -7.22 30.40
CA GLU A 35 2.39 -7.25 31.84
C GLU A 35 3.68 -8.05 32.12
N GLN A 36 3.78 -9.25 31.56
CA GLN A 36 4.97 -10.10 31.71
C GLN A 36 6.22 -9.42 31.15
N ASN A 37 6.15 -8.80 29.99
CA ASN A 37 7.30 -8.08 29.40
C ASN A 37 7.76 -6.93 30.32
N ARG A 38 6.83 -6.17 30.90
CA ARG A 38 7.16 -5.09 31.84
C ARG A 38 7.81 -5.59 33.13
N GLU A 39 7.29 -6.68 33.70
CA GLU A 39 7.87 -7.29 34.89
C GLU A 39 9.30 -7.78 34.63
N LEU A 40 9.54 -8.42 33.49
CA LEU A 40 10.88 -8.88 33.11
C LEU A 40 11.85 -7.71 32.92
N ILE A 41 11.40 -6.60 32.31
CA ILE A 41 12.20 -5.37 32.19
C ILE A 41 12.55 -4.83 33.57
N GLN A 42 11.58 -4.69 34.48
CA GLN A 42 11.84 -4.20 35.85
C GLN A 42 12.80 -5.10 36.62
N LYS A 43 12.65 -6.42 36.55
CA LYS A 43 13.56 -7.39 37.18
C LYS A 43 14.97 -7.25 36.62
N LYS A 44 15.10 -7.12 35.30
CA LYS A 44 16.40 -6.92 34.64
C LYS A 44 17.07 -5.64 35.10
N GLU A 45 16.39 -4.51 35.11
CA GLU A 45 16.91 -3.22 35.56
C GLU A 45 17.36 -3.26 37.05
N ALA A 46 16.58 -3.94 37.89
CA ALA A 46 16.94 -4.10 39.33
C ALA A 46 18.21 -4.88 39.48
N LEU A 47 18.40 -6.01 38.79
CA LEU A 47 19.60 -6.83 38.82
C LEU A 47 20.81 -6.11 38.20
N GLU A 48 20.65 -5.38 37.12
CA GLU A 48 21.70 -4.55 36.52
C GLU A 48 22.20 -3.47 37.51
N LYS A 49 21.26 -2.83 38.23
CA LYS A 49 21.58 -1.84 39.28
C LYS A 49 22.33 -2.50 40.44
N GLU A 50 21.87 -3.68 40.91
CA GLU A 50 22.55 -4.45 41.98
C GLU A 50 23.97 -4.83 41.54
N LYS A 51 24.17 -5.37 40.35
CA LYS A 51 25.44 -5.73 39.77
C LYS A 51 26.40 -4.53 39.69
N LYS A 52 25.89 -3.37 39.25
CA LYS A 52 26.64 -2.12 39.16
C LYS A 52 27.11 -1.64 40.57
N ASN A 53 26.28 -1.81 41.61
CA ASN A 53 26.63 -1.46 42.98
C ASN A 53 27.70 -2.39 43.54
N ILE A 54 27.59 -3.71 43.32
CA ILE A 54 28.62 -4.70 43.73
C ILE A 54 29.97 -4.37 43.06
N SER A 55 29.96 -4.08 41.76
CA SER A 55 31.18 -3.71 41.02
C SER A 55 31.86 -2.44 41.58
N LYS A 56 31.07 -1.49 42.10
CA LYS A 56 31.62 -0.27 42.72
C LYS A 56 32.21 -0.49 44.10
N SER A 57 31.67 -1.43 44.89
CA SER A 57 32.14 -1.72 46.26
C SER A 57 33.51 -2.39 46.31
N LYS A 58 33.94 -3.04 45.20
CA LYS A 58 35.20 -3.83 45.12
C LYS A 58 35.32 -4.91 46.20
N ASP A 59 34.21 -5.39 46.73
CA ASP A 59 34.13 -6.40 47.76
C ASP A 59 34.26 -7.81 47.15
N GLU A 60 35.35 -8.50 47.41
CA GLU A 60 35.61 -9.85 46.89
C GLU A 60 34.59 -10.87 47.38
N ALA A 61 33.99 -10.69 48.57
CA ALA A 61 32.92 -11.56 49.08
C ALA A 61 31.65 -11.52 48.20
N MET A 62 31.49 -10.46 47.46
CA MET A 62 30.35 -10.25 46.55
C MET A 62 30.55 -10.83 45.12
N PHE A 63 31.74 -11.39 44.81
CA PHE A 63 31.99 -11.96 43.47
C PHE A 63 31.04 -13.13 43.14
N LYS A 64 30.72 -13.97 44.12
CA LYS A 64 29.79 -15.08 43.93
C LYS A 64 28.41 -14.54 43.54
N ARG A 65 27.92 -13.54 44.27
CA ARG A 65 26.61 -12.90 43.98
C ARG A 65 26.61 -12.22 42.62
N SER A 66 27.67 -11.55 42.20
CA SER A 66 27.82 -10.95 40.89
C SER A 66 27.75 -11.98 39.76
N LYS A 67 28.27 -13.19 39.97
CA LYS A 67 28.23 -14.29 39.00
C LYS A 67 26.81 -14.87 38.92
N GLU A 68 26.12 -15.04 40.03
CA GLU A 68 24.70 -15.47 40.07
C GLU A 68 23.83 -14.47 39.32
N ILE A 69 23.96 -13.16 39.60
CA ILE A 69 23.25 -12.10 38.90
C ILE A 69 23.47 -12.16 37.38
N SER A 70 24.70 -12.48 36.93
CA SER A 70 24.97 -12.60 35.49
C SER A 70 24.20 -13.73 34.84
N LEU A 71 24.10 -14.90 35.51
CA LEU A 71 23.30 -16.03 35.02
C LEU A 71 21.78 -15.73 35.02
N ASP A 72 21.32 -15.04 36.07
CA ASP A 72 19.91 -14.62 36.14
C ASP A 72 19.58 -13.60 35.07
N LEU A 73 20.45 -12.63 34.78
CA LEU A 73 20.32 -11.64 33.71
C LEU A 73 20.25 -12.31 32.33
N GLU A 74 21.03 -13.35 32.10
CA GLU A 74 21.01 -14.11 30.85
C GLU A 74 19.63 -14.79 30.65
N LYS A 75 19.17 -15.53 31.67
CA LYS A 75 17.86 -16.20 31.65
C LYS A 75 16.69 -15.21 31.47
N ILE A 76 16.71 -14.09 32.21
CA ILE A 76 15.69 -13.05 32.13
C ILE A 76 15.70 -12.41 30.74
N SER A 77 16.91 -12.15 30.17
CA SER A 77 17.01 -11.56 28.83
C SER A 77 16.48 -12.47 27.74
N GLU A 78 16.72 -13.77 27.83
CA GLU A 78 16.18 -14.76 26.90
C GLU A 78 14.64 -14.84 27.01
N ASN A 79 14.11 -14.96 28.24
CA ASN A 79 12.68 -14.99 28.47
C ASN A 79 11.99 -13.69 27.99
N GLN A 80 12.57 -12.52 28.27
CA GLN A 80 12.07 -11.23 27.84
C GLN A 80 12.08 -11.13 26.30
N LYS A 81 13.08 -11.66 25.63
CA LYS A 81 13.14 -11.72 24.16
C LYS A 81 12.00 -12.56 23.60
N ASN A 82 11.70 -13.72 24.20
CA ASN A 82 10.61 -14.60 23.76
C ASN A 82 9.24 -13.94 23.96
N VAL A 83 8.96 -13.43 25.17
CA VAL A 83 7.69 -12.73 25.49
C VAL A 83 7.51 -11.51 24.57
N LYS A 84 8.58 -10.74 24.34
CA LYS A 84 8.53 -9.59 23.43
C LYS A 84 8.24 -10.02 21.98
N SER A 85 8.84 -11.11 21.53
CA SER A 85 8.59 -11.64 20.17
C SER A 85 7.14 -12.06 19.98
N GLU A 86 6.52 -12.73 20.95
CA GLU A 86 5.10 -13.09 20.92
C GLU A 86 4.21 -11.84 20.91
N LEU A 87 4.50 -10.87 21.77
CA LEU A 87 3.80 -9.59 21.83
C LEU A 87 3.86 -8.84 20.50
N ASP A 88 5.06 -8.71 19.92
CA ASP A 88 5.29 -8.04 18.64
C ASP A 88 4.59 -8.80 17.49
N ASN A 89 4.53 -10.13 17.53
CA ASN A 89 3.81 -10.94 16.55
C ASN A 89 2.29 -10.65 16.59
N ILE A 90 1.68 -10.64 17.77
CA ILE A 90 0.25 -10.29 17.89
C ILE A 90 0.02 -8.87 17.38
N LEU A 91 0.79 -7.87 17.85
CA LEU A 91 0.64 -6.48 17.45
C LEU A 91 0.83 -6.26 15.95
N SER A 92 1.73 -7.03 15.32
CA SER A 92 1.99 -6.91 13.89
C SER A 92 0.85 -7.43 12.99
N ASN A 93 -0.03 -8.27 13.55
CA ASN A 93 -1.19 -8.84 12.86
C ASN A 93 -2.51 -8.08 13.14
N ILE A 94 -2.49 -7.04 13.97
CA ILE A 94 -3.66 -6.19 14.21
C ILE A 94 -3.72 -5.11 13.11
N PRO A 95 -4.82 -4.99 12.35
CA PRO A 95 -4.98 -3.94 11.33
C PRO A 95 -5.13 -2.56 11.95
N ASN A 96 -5.05 -1.53 11.12
CA ASN A 96 -5.30 -0.17 11.57
C ASN A 96 -6.76 0.04 11.99
N ILE A 97 -6.99 1.02 12.85
CA ILE A 97 -8.32 1.41 13.35
C ILE A 97 -9.02 2.23 12.27
N PRO A 98 -10.27 1.89 11.89
CA PRO A 98 -11.04 2.70 10.95
C PRO A 98 -11.36 4.08 11.54
N HIS A 99 -11.30 5.12 10.70
CA HIS A 99 -11.81 6.44 11.04
C HIS A 99 -13.31 6.39 11.37
N SER A 100 -13.80 7.36 12.14
CA SER A 100 -15.19 7.37 12.65
C SER A 100 -16.25 7.37 11.55
N ASP A 101 -16.00 8.06 10.43
CA ASP A 101 -16.89 8.21 9.28
C ASP A 101 -16.82 7.07 8.27
N VAL A 102 -15.94 6.08 8.49
CA VAL A 102 -15.90 4.86 7.67
C VAL A 102 -17.17 4.04 7.91
N PRO A 103 -17.91 3.69 6.83
CA PRO A 103 -19.12 2.89 6.96
C PRO A 103 -18.80 1.48 7.49
N ASN A 104 -19.72 0.96 8.30
CA ASN A 104 -19.66 -0.45 8.70
C ASN A 104 -20.08 -1.33 7.54
N GLY A 105 -19.34 -2.41 7.31
CA GLY A 105 -19.67 -3.36 6.26
C GLY A 105 -18.74 -4.56 6.29
N LYS A 106 -19.02 -5.57 5.47
CA LYS A 106 -18.29 -6.84 5.42
C LYS A 106 -17.38 -6.95 4.20
N ASP A 107 -17.86 -6.47 3.06
CA ASP A 107 -17.19 -6.60 1.76
C ASP A 107 -17.54 -5.44 0.80
N GLU A 108 -17.10 -5.54 -0.44
CA GLU A 108 -17.29 -4.57 -1.50
C GLU A 108 -18.74 -4.12 -1.76
N ASN A 109 -19.74 -4.93 -1.40
CA ASN A 109 -21.16 -4.60 -1.59
C ASN A 109 -21.66 -3.56 -0.58
N ASP A 110 -20.93 -3.37 0.53
CA ASP A 110 -21.25 -2.41 1.59
C ASP A 110 -20.52 -1.06 1.39
N ASN A 111 -19.74 -0.90 0.31
CA ASN A 111 -19.09 0.36 -0.03
C ASN A 111 -20.13 1.40 -0.45
N ILE A 112 -19.88 2.66 -0.08
CA ILE A 112 -20.83 3.75 -0.36
C ILE A 112 -20.33 4.62 -1.50
N GLU A 113 -21.17 4.79 -2.54
CA GLU A 113 -20.89 5.71 -3.63
C GLU A 113 -20.98 7.15 -3.15
N ILE A 114 -19.92 7.94 -3.37
CA ILE A 114 -19.81 9.35 -2.99
C ILE A 114 -20.18 10.27 -4.14
N SER A 115 -19.69 9.96 -5.34
CA SER A 115 -19.91 10.80 -6.52
C SER A 115 -19.69 10.01 -7.82
N LYS A 116 -20.28 10.54 -8.91
CA LYS A 116 -20.01 10.12 -10.29
C LYS A 116 -19.60 11.32 -11.13
N SER A 117 -18.71 11.09 -12.10
CA SER A 117 -18.25 12.09 -13.06
C SER A 117 -18.13 11.48 -14.46
N GLY A 118 -18.13 12.34 -15.48
CA GLY A 118 -18.02 11.96 -16.87
C GLY A 118 -19.31 11.41 -17.47
N LYS A 119 -19.37 11.39 -18.80
CA LYS A 119 -20.53 10.88 -19.56
C LYS A 119 -20.21 9.48 -20.06
N ILE A 120 -21.02 8.51 -19.67
CA ILE A 120 -20.94 7.15 -20.23
C ILE A 120 -21.20 7.24 -21.75
N PRO A 121 -20.29 6.69 -22.58
CA PRO A 121 -20.46 6.71 -24.03
C PRO A 121 -21.68 5.88 -24.45
N ASP A 122 -22.42 6.40 -25.41
CA ASP A 122 -23.56 5.72 -26.06
C ASP A 122 -23.09 5.17 -27.40
N PHE A 123 -23.09 3.85 -27.56
CA PHE A 123 -22.64 3.16 -28.77
C PHE A 123 -23.82 2.65 -29.58
N ASP A 124 -23.82 2.88 -30.90
CA ASP A 124 -24.78 2.29 -31.85
C ASP A 124 -24.42 0.82 -32.21
N PHE A 125 -23.46 0.24 -31.51
CA PHE A 125 -22.99 -1.12 -31.68
C PHE A 125 -22.67 -1.76 -30.30
N LYS A 126 -22.56 -3.08 -30.25
CA LYS A 126 -22.19 -3.79 -29.03
C LYS A 126 -20.71 -3.56 -28.73
N PRO A 127 -20.36 -2.90 -27.60
CA PRO A 127 -18.97 -2.70 -27.20
C PRO A 127 -18.23 -4.02 -27.02
N LYS A 128 -16.99 -4.07 -27.51
CA LYS A 128 -16.08 -5.21 -27.33
C LYS A 128 -15.22 -5.00 -26.12
N SER A 129 -14.80 -6.09 -25.49
CA SER A 129 -13.84 -6.06 -24.43
C SER A 129 -12.44 -5.69 -24.95
N HIS A 130 -11.59 -5.17 -24.05
CA HIS A 130 -10.22 -4.80 -24.38
C HIS A 130 -9.39 -5.95 -24.98
N TYR A 131 -9.63 -7.19 -24.53
CA TYR A 131 -8.92 -8.34 -25.09
C TYR A 131 -9.39 -8.67 -26.51
N GLU A 132 -10.70 -8.62 -26.82
CA GLU A 132 -11.21 -8.77 -28.18
C GLU A 132 -10.68 -7.68 -29.11
N LEU A 133 -10.61 -6.44 -28.65
CA LEU A 133 -10.02 -5.32 -29.41
C LEU A 133 -8.52 -5.53 -29.64
N GLY A 134 -7.80 -5.88 -28.60
CA GLY A 134 -6.35 -6.08 -28.65
C GLY A 134 -5.94 -7.26 -29.53
N GLU A 135 -6.68 -8.36 -29.48
CA GLU A 135 -6.49 -9.52 -30.39
C GLU A 135 -6.80 -9.14 -31.84
N LYS A 136 -7.94 -8.45 -32.08
CA LYS A 136 -8.30 -7.98 -33.43
C LYS A 136 -7.24 -7.05 -34.03
N LEU A 137 -6.65 -6.17 -33.21
CA LEU A 137 -5.55 -5.29 -33.62
C LEU A 137 -4.21 -6.02 -33.73
N ASN A 138 -4.12 -7.29 -33.30
CA ASN A 138 -2.88 -8.05 -33.15
C ASN A 138 -1.81 -7.33 -32.27
N MET A 139 -2.28 -6.65 -31.21
CA MET A 139 -1.45 -5.83 -30.34
C MET A 139 -1.50 -6.26 -28.87
N LEU A 140 -2.40 -7.18 -28.46
CA LEU A 140 -2.36 -7.94 -27.22
C LEU A 140 -2.20 -9.41 -27.54
N ASP A 141 -1.28 -10.09 -26.83
CA ASP A 141 -0.96 -11.49 -27.10
C ASP A 141 -0.84 -12.29 -25.80
N PHE A 142 -1.92 -12.94 -25.45
CA PHE A 142 -2.02 -13.74 -24.23
C PHE A 142 -1.45 -15.14 -24.41
N ASP A 143 -1.55 -15.69 -25.62
CA ASP A 143 -1.03 -17.03 -25.94
C ASP A 143 0.49 -17.06 -25.89
N LEU A 144 1.15 -16.03 -26.44
CA LEU A 144 2.59 -15.88 -26.36
C LEU A 144 3.05 -15.73 -24.90
N ALA A 145 2.31 -14.94 -24.09
CA ALA A 145 2.60 -14.78 -22.69
C ALA A 145 2.45 -16.09 -21.90
N THR A 146 1.43 -16.88 -22.21
CA THR A 146 1.24 -18.20 -21.61
C THR A 146 2.38 -19.16 -21.94
N LYS A 147 2.89 -19.14 -23.17
CA LYS A 147 4.02 -19.99 -23.60
C LYS A 147 5.35 -19.59 -22.95
N THR A 148 5.56 -18.30 -22.71
CA THR A 148 6.86 -17.80 -22.22
C THR A 148 6.92 -17.71 -20.69
N THR A 149 5.77 -17.38 -20.04
CA THR A 149 5.77 -17.01 -18.63
C THR A 149 4.65 -17.71 -17.84
N GLY A 150 3.50 -17.93 -18.46
CA GLY A 150 2.33 -18.52 -17.82
C GLY A 150 1.07 -17.66 -17.94
N SER A 151 0.02 -18.03 -17.22
CA SER A 151 -1.24 -17.28 -17.17
C SER A 151 -1.08 -15.94 -16.45
N ARG A 152 -2.03 -15.00 -16.67
CA ARG A 152 -2.07 -13.67 -16.05
C ARG A 152 -0.88 -12.76 -16.42
N PHE A 153 -0.29 -13.01 -17.60
CA PHE A 153 0.66 -12.12 -18.26
C PHE A 153 0.13 -11.78 -19.66
N VAL A 154 0.62 -10.71 -20.25
CA VAL A 154 0.27 -10.29 -21.60
C VAL A 154 1.48 -9.66 -22.28
N PHE A 155 1.61 -9.87 -23.59
CA PHE A 155 2.49 -9.07 -24.44
C PHE A 155 1.67 -7.93 -25.02
N VAL A 156 1.99 -6.70 -24.64
CA VAL A 156 1.46 -5.48 -25.25
C VAL A 156 2.42 -5.08 -26.38
N LYS A 157 1.92 -4.92 -27.60
CA LYS A 157 2.75 -4.75 -28.79
C LYS A 157 2.45 -3.45 -29.54
N ASN A 158 3.40 -2.97 -30.32
CA ASN A 158 3.27 -1.89 -31.29
C ASN A 158 2.64 -0.60 -30.72
N LYS A 159 1.56 -0.09 -31.35
CA LYS A 159 0.90 1.16 -30.93
C LYS A 159 0.24 1.07 -29.56
N LEU A 160 -0.18 -0.12 -29.09
CA LEU A 160 -0.68 -0.28 -27.72
C LEU A 160 0.45 -0.22 -26.69
N ALA A 161 1.64 -0.74 -26.98
CA ALA A 161 2.80 -0.56 -26.11
C ALA A 161 3.22 0.94 -26.02
N LEU A 162 3.11 1.66 -27.14
CA LEU A 162 3.31 3.11 -27.14
C LEU A 162 2.24 3.81 -26.29
N LEU A 163 0.96 3.42 -26.39
CA LEU A 163 -0.14 3.99 -25.62
C LEU A 163 0.00 3.70 -24.12
N GLU A 164 0.42 2.50 -23.74
CA GLU A 164 0.71 2.15 -22.33
C GLU A 164 1.79 3.07 -21.74
N ARG A 165 2.89 3.27 -22.48
CA ARG A 165 3.95 4.18 -22.06
C ARG A 165 3.50 5.65 -22.07
N ALA A 166 2.69 6.05 -23.04
CA ALA A 166 2.11 7.39 -23.12
C ALA A 166 1.22 7.69 -21.91
N LEU A 167 0.39 6.74 -21.48
CA LEU A 167 -0.43 6.84 -20.27
C LEU A 167 0.44 7.02 -19.02
N SER A 168 1.48 6.20 -18.87
CA SER A 168 2.39 6.29 -17.74
C SER A 168 3.09 7.66 -17.67
N ASN A 169 3.63 8.14 -18.79
CA ASN A 169 4.32 9.42 -18.84
C ASN A 169 3.35 10.59 -18.60
N PHE A 170 2.17 10.57 -19.20
CA PHE A 170 1.13 11.59 -18.99
C PHE A 170 0.72 11.69 -17.51
N MET A 171 0.54 10.57 -16.82
CA MET A 171 0.21 10.53 -15.39
C MET A 171 1.35 11.11 -14.56
N LEU A 172 2.60 10.68 -14.79
CA LEU A 172 3.77 11.21 -14.09
C LEU A 172 3.91 12.71 -14.29
N ASP A 173 3.89 13.17 -15.54
CA ASP A 173 4.02 14.61 -15.87
C ASP A 173 2.92 15.44 -15.19
N THR A 174 1.70 14.93 -15.14
CA THR A 174 0.58 15.60 -14.48
C THR A 174 0.84 15.71 -12.97
N HIS A 175 1.25 14.62 -12.31
CA HIS A 175 1.48 14.64 -10.87
C HIS A 175 2.69 15.50 -10.49
N VAL A 176 3.74 15.49 -11.29
CA VAL A 176 4.95 16.31 -11.04
C VAL A 176 4.66 17.78 -11.29
N ASN A 177 4.13 18.13 -12.47
CA ASN A 177 4.04 19.51 -12.90
C ASN A 177 2.82 20.27 -12.33
N GLN A 178 1.73 19.54 -11.98
CA GLN A 178 0.47 20.18 -11.54
C GLN A 178 0.11 19.84 -10.09
N ASN A 179 0.47 18.63 -9.61
CA ASN A 179 0.04 18.13 -8.32
C ASN A 179 1.13 18.15 -7.24
N GLN A 180 2.29 18.79 -7.51
CA GLN A 180 3.38 19.02 -6.55
C GLN A 180 3.99 17.72 -5.99
N TYR A 181 4.01 16.63 -6.76
CA TYR A 181 4.75 15.43 -6.41
C TYR A 181 6.17 15.47 -6.94
N GLN A 182 7.11 14.97 -6.15
CA GLN A 182 8.48 14.72 -6.59
C GLN A 182 8.56 13.34 -7.22
N GLU A 183 8.99 13.25 -8.46
CA GLU A 183 9.26 11.97 -9.11
C GLU A 183 10.47 11.27 -8.51
N ILE A 184 10.32 9.98 -8.25
CA ILE A 184 11.38 9.09 -7.77
C ILE A 184 11.46 7.89 -8.70
N SER A 185 12.68 7.50 -9.08
CA SER A 185 12.96 6.21 -9.74
C SER A 185 13.51 5.23 -8.68
N PRO A 186 12.65 4.41 -8.04
CA PRO A 186 13.07 3.60 -6.91
C PRO A 186 13.59 2.23 -7.32
N PRO A 187 14.35 1.51 -6.45
CA PRO A 187 14.61 0.09 -6.59
C PRO A 187 13.31 -0.73 -6.61
N LEU A 188 13.31 -1.85 -7.32
CA LEU A 188 12.14 -2.74 -7.45
C LEU A 188 12.20 -3.94 -6.49
N ILE A 189 13.25 -4.04 -5.70
CA ILE A 189 13.48 -5.11 -4.73
C ILE A 189 13.50 -4.51 -3.34
N ALA A 190 12.62 -5.01 -2.47
CA ALA A 190 12.49 -4.57 -1.08
C ALA A 190 13.02 -5.64 -0.11
N SER A 191 13.57 -5.21 1.04
CA SER A 191 13.85 -6.10 2.16
C SER A 191 12.56 -6.43 2.93
N ASP A 192 12.58 -7.53 3.67
CA ASP A 192 11.49 -7.91 4.59
C ASP A 192 11.11 -6.78 5.55
N ASN A 193 12.10 -6.10 6.07
CA ASN A 193 11.94 -4.98 7.00
C ASN A 193 11.28 -3.76 6.34
N THR A 194 11.51 -3.55 5.04
CA THR A 194 10.83 -2.53 4.22
C THR A 194 9.39 -2.93 3.94
N MET A 195 9.15 -4.20 3.61
CA MET A 195 7.80 -4.78 3.45
C MET A 195 6.98 -4.71 4.75
N PHE A 196 7.63 -4.93 5.90
CA PHE A 196 7.02 -4.76 7.22
C PHE A 196 6.59 -3.31 7.47
N GLY A 197 7.42 -2.34 7.08
CA GLY A 197 7.19 -0.91 7.31
C GLY A 197 5.84 -0.43 6.80
N THR A 198 5.40 -0.90 5.63
CA THR A 198 4.12 -0.54 5.01
C THR A 198 2.97 -1.53 5.31
N GLY A 199 3.26 -2.63 6.04
CA GLY A 199 2.23 -3.61 6.44
C GLY A 199 1.98 -4.72 5.43
N GLN A 200 2.84 -4.89 4.42
CA GLN A 200 2.78 -6.02 3.51
C GLN A 200 3.11 -7.33 4.23
N LEU A 201 4.09 -7.30 5.12
CA LEU A 201 4.42 -8.41 6.00
C LEU A 201 3.95 -8.14 7.45
N PRO A 202 3.58 -9.18 8.20
CA PRO A 202 3.47 -10.60 7.79
C PRO A 202 2.17 -10.94 7.04
N LYS A 203 1.16 -10.06 7.05
CA LYS A 203 -0.24 -10.34 6.67
C LYS A 203 -0.40 -10.90 5.25
N PHE A 204 0.32 -10.33 4.28
CA PHE A 204 0.18 -10.65 2.85
C PHE A 204 1.35 -11.45 2.28
N GLU A 205 2.05 -12.22 3.12
CA GLU A 205 3.24 -12.98 2.70
C GLU A 205 2.98 -13.91 1.50
N ASN A 206 1.83 -14.59 1.50
CA ASN A 206 1.47 -15.52 0.42
C ASN A 206 1.23 -14.83 -0.93
N ASP A 207 1.01 -13.51 -0.94
CA ASP A 207 0.76 -12.72 -2.14
C ASP A 207 2.03 -12.09 -2.73
N GLN A 208 3.17 -12.21 -2.02
CA GLN A 208 4.44 -11.59 -2.41
C GLN A 208 5.32 -12.54 -3.23
N PHE A 209 6.02 -12.00 -4.23
CA PHE A 209 7.11 -12.70 -4.90
C PHE A 209 8.40 -12.53 -4.10
N GLU A 210 8.75 -13.54 -3.32
CA GLU A 210 10.05 -13.63 -2.68
C GLU A 210 11.10 -14.08 -3.67
N ILE A 211 12.26 -13.42 -3.68
CA ILE A 211 13.38 -13.75 -4.53
C ILE A 211 14.52 -14.36 -3.71
N LYS A 212 15.13 -15.41 -4.24
CA LYS A 212 16.34 -16.00 -3.69
C LYS A 212 17.51 -15.11 -4.09
N PHE A 213 18.14 -14.46 -3.12
CA PHE A 213 19.27 -13.57 -3.39
C PHE A 213 20.57 -14.32 -3.13
N ASP A 214 21.00 -14.45 -1.86
CA ASP A 214 22.14 -15.22 -1.45
C ASP A 214 21.80 -16.11 -0.26
N GLU A 215 22.50 -17.23 -0.05
CA GLU A 215 22.33 -18.08 1.12
C GLU A 215 22.74 -17.30 2.38
N GLY A 216 21.80 -17.22 3.36
CA GLY A 216 22.01 -16.51 4.63
C GLY A 216 21.79 -14.99 4.58
N SER A 217 21.38 -14.42 3.44
CA SER A 217 20.99 -13.02 3.35
C SER A 217 19.57 -12.77 3.88
N ASP A 218 19.27 -11.50 4.23
CA ASP A 218 17.90 -11.08 4.54
C ASP A 218 16.96 -11.36 3.35
N ARG A 219 15.71 -11.70 3.68
CA ARG A 219 14.67 -11.97 2.68
C ARG A 219 14.46 -10.75 1.78
N LYS A 220 14.30 -10.98 0.49
CA LYS A 220 14.06 -9.96 -0.53
C LYS A 220 12.80 -10.28 -1.33
N PHE A 221 12.10 -9.24 -1.75
CA PHE A 221 10.82 -9.34 -2.44
C PHE A 221 10.77 -8.39 -3.64
N LEU A 222 10.13 -8.81 -4.73
CA LEU A 222 9.69 -7.89 -5.75
C LEU A 222 8.57 -7.01 -5.18
N ILE A 223 8.61 -5.71 -5.47
CA ILE A 223 7.61 -4.78 -4.91
C ILE A 223 6.20 -5.04 -5.47
N PRO A 224 5.16 -5.17 -4.61
CA PRO A 224 3.77 -5.26 -5.07
C PRO A 224 3.19 -3.89 -5.46
N THR A 225 3.89 -2.81 -5.09
CA THR A 225 3.56 -1.40 -5.28
C THR A 225 4.78 -0.55 -4.95
N ALA A 226 4.95 0.59 -5.61
CA ALA A 226 6.02 1.53 -5.28
C ALA A 226 5.84 2.15 -3.87
N GLU A 227 4.63 2.12 -3.31
CA GLU A 227 4.35 2.52 -1.92
C GLU A 227 5.40 1.97 -0.96
N VAL A 228 5.75 0.68 -1.11
CA VAL A 228 6.69 -0.01 -0.21
C VAL A 228 8.03 0.72 -0.12
N ILE A 229 8.56 1.16 -1.24
CA ILE A 229 9.86 1.85 -1.28
C ILE A 229 9.70 3.34 -0.96
N LEU A 230 8.71 4.01 -1.58
CA LEU A 230 8.53 5.46 -1.43
C LEU A 230 8.24 5.85 0.02
N THR A 231 7.38 5.11 0.70
CA THR A 231 7.05 5.39 2.10
C THR A 231 8.25 5.18 3.02
N ASN A 232 9.11 4.18 2.73
CA ASN A 232 10.31 3.89 3.52
C ASN A 232 11.51 4.83 3.27
N ILE A 233 11.41 5.82 2.38
CA ILE A 233 12.45 6.87 2.20
C ILE A 233 12.77 7.57 3.53
N VAL A 234 11.77 7.70 4.39
CA VAL A 234 11.88 8.37 5.70
C VAL A 234 12.01 7.41 6.88
N LYS A 235 12.21 6.12 6.64
CA LYS A 235 12.33 5.09 7.69
C LYS A 235 13.44 5.39 8.69
N ASP A 236 13.18 5.14 9.98
CA ASP A 236 14.09 5.35 11.13
C ASP A 236 14.59 6.81 11.27
N LYS A 237 13.88 7.79 10.70
CA LYS A 237 14.25 9.21 10.75
C LYS A 237 13.36 10.02 11.67
N ILE A 238 13.92 11.12 12.17
CA ILE A 238 13.14 12.27 12.66
C ILE A 238 13.23 13.32 11.55
N VAL A 239 12.13 13.51 10.83
CA VAL A 239 12.06 14.49 9.73
C VAL A 239 11.85 15.89 10.30
N ASP A 240 12.35 16.92 9.60
CA ASP A 240 12.07 18.30 9.96
C ASP A 240 10.62 18.63 9.59
N ARG A 241 9.86 19.24 10.49
CA ARG A 241 8.46 19.63 10.26
C ARG A 241 8.30 20.54 9.04
N LYS A 242 9.27 21.43 8.78
CA LYS A 242 9.24 22.32 7.62
C LYS A 242 9.30 21.58 6.26
N ASP A 243 9.79 20.34 6.24
CA ASP A 243 9.86 19.53 5.03
C ASP A 243 8.54 18.79 4.76
N LEU A 244 7.58 18.82 5.71
CA LEU A 244 6.24 18.25 5.55
C LEU A 244 5.27 19.27 4.90
N PRO A 245 4.39 18.85 4.00
CA PRO A 245 4.22 17.49 3.49
C PRO A 245 5.28 17.09 2.46
N MET A 246 5.84 15.88 2.55
CA MET A 246 6.64 15.28 1.49
C MET A 246 5.72 14.48 0.57
N ARG A 247 5.82 14.67 -0.74
CA ARG A 247 4.98 14.00 -1.74
C ARG A 247 5.86 13.37 -2.81
N PHE A 248 5.75 12.05 -2.98
CA PHE A 248 6.54 11.27 -3.92
C PHE A 248 5.65 10.56 -4.92
N VAL A 249 6.09 10.47 -6.17
CA VAL A 249 5.41 9.70 -7.22
C VAL A 249 6.43 8.84 -7.97
N ALA A 250 6.03 7.64 -8.35
CA ALA A 250 6.82 6.76 -9.19
C ALA A 250 5.93 5.95 -10.14
N SER A 251 6.39 5.72 -11.36
CA SER A 251 5.83 4.70 -12.25
C SER A 251 6.73 3.48 -12.23
N THR A 252 6.20 2.37 -11.75
CA THR A 252 6.97 1.14 -11.62
C THR A 252 6.20 -0.09 -12.09
N PRO A 253 6.88 -1.13 -12.55
CA PRO A 253 6.28 -2.46 -12.53
C PRO A 253 6.00 -2.87 -11.09
N CYS A 254 4.88 -3.57 -10.89
CA CYS A 254 4.42 -4.10 -9.62
C CYS A 254 4.14 -5.59 -9.79
N PHE A 255 4.39 -6.38 -8.73
CA PHE A 255 4.36 -7.84 -8.80
C PHE A 255 3.47 -8.41 -7.70
N ARG A 256 2.41 -9.15 -8.07
CA ARG A 256 1.47 -9.78 -7.12
C ARG A 256 1.18 -11.21 -7.53
N LYS A 257 1.22 -12.15 -6.58
CA LYS A 257 0.84 -13.55 -6.84
C LYS A 257 -0.66 -13.73 -7.03
N GLU A 258 -1.48 -12.74 -6.62
CA GLU A 258 -2.95 -12.81 -6.72
C GLU A 258 -3.53 -14.08 -6.06
N ALA A 259 -2.97 -14.50 -4.93
CA ALA A 259 -3.23 -15.78 -4.28
C ALA A 259 -4.71 -15.99 -3.89
N GLY A 260 -5.45 -14.92 -3.61
CA GLY A 260 -6.88 -14.96 -3.25
C GLY A 260 -7.87 -14.86 -4.41
N SER A 261 -7.39 -14.74 -5.67
CA SER A 261 -8.23 -14.40 -6.83
C SER A 261 -8.46 -15.58 -7.81
N TYR A 262 -8.42 -16.82 -7.30
CA TYR A 262 -8.65 -18.00 -8.15
C TYR A 262 -10.04 -17.95 -8.82
N GLY A 263 -10.07 -18.09 -10.16
CA GLY A 263 -11.31 -18.04 -10.95
C GLY A 263 -11.89 -16.65 -11.22
N LYS A 264 -11.36 -15.57 -10.61
CA LYS A 264 -11.80 -14.20 -10.87
C LYS A 264 -10.97 -13.57 -12.00
N ASP A 265 -11.65 -12.85 -12.92
CA ASP A 265 -11.03 -12.09 -14.03
C ASP A 265 -9.91 -12.88 -14.76
N THR A 266 -10.24 -14.10 -15.20
CA THR A 266 -9.29 -15.02 -15.82
C THR A 266 -8.91 -14.65 -17.27
N LYS A 267 -9.69 -13.78 -17.91
CA LYS A 267 -9.43 -13.25 -19.26
C LYS A 267 -9.04 -11.78 -19.21
N GLY A 268 -8.16 -11.38 -20.12
CA GLY A 268 -7.74 -9.98 -20.27
C GLY A 268 -6.71 -9.53 -19.25
N MET A 269 -6.62 -8.21 -19.01
CA MET A 269 -5.56 -7.54 -18.26
C MET A 269 -6.00 -6.97 -16.91
N ILE A 270 -7.21 -7.29 -16.42
CA ILE A 270 -7.72 -6.69 -15.16
C ILE A 270 -6.92 -7.16 -13.94
N ARG A 271 -6.52 -8.45 -13.96
CA ARG A 271 -5.67 -9.07 -12.92
C ARG A 271 -4.44 -9.71 -13.53
N GLN A 272 -3.28 -9.16 -13.23
CA GLN A 272 -2.00 -9.61 -13.74
C GLN A 272 -0.99 -9.83 -12.62
N HIS A 273 -0.08 -10.78 -12.78
CA HIS A 273 1.05 -10.98 -11.86
C HIS A 273 2.08 -9.87 -11.95
N GLN A 274 2.18 -9.23 -13.11
CA GLN A 274 3.02 -8.06 -13.37
C GLN A 274 2.23 -6.99 -14.09
N PHE A 275 2.24 -5.77 -13.59
CA PHE A 275 1.55 -4.62 -14.18
C PHE A 275 2.28 -3.33 -13.84
N TYR A 276 2.06 -2.26 -14.61
CA TYR A 276 2.59 -0.93 -14.31
C TYR A 276 1.59 -0.11 -13.51
N LYS A 277 2.10 0.63 -12.53
CA LYS A 277 1.31 1.54 -11.69
C LYS A 277 2.07 2.84 -11.43
N VAL A 278 1.41 3.96 -11.63
CA VAL A 278 1.86 5.23 -11.10
C VAL A 278 1.36 5.32 -9.66
N GLU A 279 2.28 5.43 -8.72
CA GLU A 279 1.97 5.43 -7.29
C GLU A 279 2.33 6.75 -6.66
N MET A 280 1.41 7.33 -5.94
CA MET A 280 1.57 8.53 -5.13
C MET A 280 1.71 8.15 -3.66
N VAL A 281 2.65 8.78 -2.97
CA VAL A 281 2.85 8.65 -1.52
C VAL A 281 2.97 10.03 -0.91
N SER A 282 2.31 10.27 0.22
CA SER A 282 2.48 11.48 1.01
C SER A 282 2.88 11.14 2.45
N ILE A 283 3.85 11.90 2.97
CA ILE A 283 4.27 11.88 4.38
C ILE A 283 3.86 13.23 4.96
N VAL A 284 3.04 13.21 5.99
CA VAL A 284 2.39 14.42 6.53
C VAL A 284 2.41 14.44 8.06
N GLU A 285 2.05 15.58 8.65
CA GLU A 285 1.64 15.62 10.06
C GLU A 285 0.35 14.81 10.24
N LYS A 286 0.19 14.16 11.39
CA LYS A 286 -0.98 13.29 11.66
C LYS A 286 -2.32 14.00 11.41
N GLU A 287 -2.41 15.25 11.82
CA GLU A 287 -3.61 16.08 11.75
C GLU A 287 -4.01 16.41 10.32
N SER A 288 -3.07 16.37 9.38
CA SER A 288 -3.28 16.67 7.96
C SER A 288 -3.67 15.46 7.11
N CYS A 289 -3.74 14.25 7.70
CA CYS A 289 -3.96 13.02 6.92
C CYS A 289 -5.26 13.03 6.10
N LEU A 290 -6.36 13.48 6.69
CA LEU A 290 -7.66 13.45 5.99
C LEU A 290 -7.76 14.50 4.89
N GLU A 291 -7.21 15.70 5.09
CA GLU A 291 -7.14 16.74 4.07
C GLU A 291 -6.26 16.28 2.89
N GLU A 292 -5.10 15.69 3.20
CA GLU A 292 -4.21 15.15 2.17
C GLU A 292 -4.82 13.96 1.44
N LEU A 293 -5.68 13.14 2.09
CA LEU A 293 -6.42 12.06 1.43
C LEU A 293 -7.38 12.61 0.38
N GLU A 294 -8.15 13.66 0.70
CA GLU A 294 -9.03 14.31 -0.27
C GLU A 294 -8.22 14.91 -1.44
N ARG A 295 -7.11 15.58 -1.13
CA ARG A 295 -6.21 16.14 -2.16
C ARG A 295 -5.66 15.05 -3.06
N MET A 296 -5.13 13.95 -2.50
CA MET A 296 -4.57 12.82 -3.26
C MET A 296 -5.63 12.18 -4.16
N THR A 297 -6.83 11.97 -3.63
CA THR A 297 -7.96 11.42 -4.40
C THR A 297 -8.32 12.34 -5.57
N ASN A 298 -8.33 13.66 -5.35
CA ASN A 298 -8.58 14.63 -6.42
C ASN A 298 -7.47 14.62 -7.49
N CYS A 299 -6.21 14.41 -7.11
CA CYS A 299 -5.11 14.23 -8.07
C CYS A 299 -5.32 12.99 -8.95
N ALA A 300 -5.85 11.89 -8.39
CA ALA A 300 -6.14 10.69 -9.17
C ALA A 300 -7.34 10.88 -10.10
N THR A 301 -8.42 11.54 -9.64
CA THR A 301 -9.60 11.82 -10.49
C THR A 301 -9.29 12.82 -11.60
N ASP A 302 -8.39 13.78 -11.38
CA ASP A 302 -7.95 14.74 -12.41
C ASP A 302 -7.36 14.05 -13.66
N ILE A 303 -6.69 12.91 -13.49
CA ILE A 303 -6.22 12.10 -14.62
C ILE A 303 -7.39 11.58 -15.45
N LEU A 304 -8.45 11.08 -14.80
CA LEU A 304 -9.64 10.57 -15.49
C LEU A 304 -10.44 11.69 -16.17
N ASP A 305 -10.56 12.85 -15.51
CA ASP A 305 -11.21 14.03 -16.10
C ASP A 305 -10.47 14.50 -17.36
N LYS A 306 -9.13 14.56 -17.34
CA LYS A 306 -8.31 14.91 -18.52
C LYS A 306 -8.39 13.87 -19.63
N LEU A 307 -8.57 12.59 -19.27
CA LEU A 307 -8.79 11.50 -20.22
C LEU A 307 -10.26 11.41 -20.67
N GLU A 308 -11.15 12.26 -20.16
CA GLU A 308 -12.60 12.26 -20.45
C GLU A 308 -13.23 10.86 -20.22
N LEU A 309 -12.76 10.11 -19.21
CA LEU A 309 -13.27 8.79 -18.85
C LEU A 309 -14.33 8.90 -17.75
N PRO A 310 -15.49 8.23 -17.87
CA PRO A 310 -16.50 8.24 -16.83
C PRO A 310 -16.07 7.36 -15.65
N TYR A 311 -16.23 7.88 -14.43
CA TYR A 311 -15.84 7.20 -13.19
C TYR A 311 -16.82 7.48 -12.06
N ARG A 312 -16.69 6.70 -10.98
CA ARG A 312 -17.29 6.99 -9.68
C ARG A 312 -16.25 6.90 -8.56
N LYS A 313 -16.50 7.65 -7.49
CA LYS A 313 -15.74 7.58 -6.23
C LYS A 313 -16.60 6.87 -5.19
N VAL A 314 -16.02 5.89 -4.50
CA VAL A 314 -16.65 5.16 -3.40
C VAL A 314 -15.79 5.26 -2.15
N ILE A 315 -16.42 5.32 -0.98
CA ILE A 315 -15.72 5.12 0.31
C ILE A 315 -15.85 3.66 0.68
N LEU A 316 -14.71 3.03 0.99
CA LEU A 316 -14.70 1.63 1.39
C LEU A 316 -15.26 1.46 2.81
N CYS A 317 -16.02 0.40 3.00
CA CYS A 317 -16.49 -0.01 4.32
C CYS A 317 -15.35 -0.65 5.13
N SER A 318 -15.57 -0.78 6.42
CA SER A 318 -14.57 -1.31 7.36
C SER A 318 -14.08 -2.73 7.04
N GLY A 319 -14.88 -3.56 6.40
CA GLY A 319 -14.52 -4.92 6.01
C GLY A 319 -13.70 -5.02 4.74
N ASP A 320 -13.83 -4.02 3.84
CA ASP A 320 -13.15 -4.01 2.53
C ASP A 320 -11.84 -3.22 2.53
N MET A 321 -11.65 -2.30 3.49
CA MET A 321 -10.42 -1.51 3.60
C MET A 321 -9.16 -2.36 3.78
N GLY A 322 -8.05 -1.93 3.18
CA GLY A 322 -6.73 -2.50 3.36
C GLY A 322 -6.25 -2.53 4.82
N PHE A 323 -5.31 -3.44 5.13
CA PHE A 323 -4.81 -3.71 6.48
C PHE A 323 -4.26 -2.46 7.20
N SER A 324 -3.51 -1.63 6.48
CA SER A 324 -2.84 -0.44 7.04
C SER A 324 -3.72 0.81 7.01
N ALA A 325 -4.85 0.79 6.29
CA ALA A 325 -5.70 1.95 6.08
C ALA A 325 -6.59 2.27 7.30
N GLU A 326 -6.74 3.56 7.61
CA GLU A 326 -7.78 4.08 8.49
C GLU A 326 -9.01 4.56 7.72
N LYS A 327 -8.81 5.00 6.46
CA LYS A 327 -9.86 5.43 5.53
C LYS A 327 -9.37 5.28 4.11
N THR A 328 -10.23 4.80 3.21
CA THR A 328 -9.91 4.57 1.80
C THR A 328 -11.02 5.06 0.90
N TYR A 329 -10.64 5.73 -0.17
CA TYR A 329 -11.49 5.98 -1.33
C TYR A 329 -10.99 5.17 -2.50
N ASP A 330 -11.90 4.41 -3.13
CA ASP A 330 -11.65 3.81 -4.42
C ASP A 330 -12.28 4.66 -5.53
N ILE A 331 -11.57 4.74 -6.64
CA ILE A 331 -12.04 5.34 -7.88
C ILE A 331 -12.23 4.18 -8.85
N GLU A 332 -13.44 4.11 -9.40
CA GLU A 332 -13.82 3.06 -10.33
C GLU A 332 -14.19 3.68 -11.68
N VAL A 333 -13.59 3.18 -12.76
CA VAL A 333 -13.83 3.62 -14.14
C VAL A 333 -14.89 2.74 -14.81
N TRP A 334 -15.72 3.34 -15.66
CA TRP A 334 -16.71 2.62 -16.44
C TRP A 334 -16.08 1.76 -17.52
N LEU A 335 -16.47 0.50 -17.60
CA LEU A 335 -16.09 -0.42 -18.67
C LEU A 335 -17.33 -0.81 -19.50
N PRO A 336 -17.46 -0.31 -20.74
CA PRO A 336 -18.62 -0.55 -21.59
C PRO A 336 -18.92 -2.02 -21.87
N SER A 337 -17.89 -2.85 -22.06
CA SER A 337 -18.07 -4.27 -22.35
C SER A 337 -18.72 -5.07 -21.23
N GLU A 338 -18.47 -4.64 -19.99
CA GLU A 338 -18.99 -5.27 -18.78
C GLU A 338 -20.25 -4.57 -18.24
N ASN A 339 -20.55 -3.38 -18.76
CA ASN A 339 -21.64 -2.51 -18.29
C ASN A 339 -21.57 -2.25 -16.78
N LYS A 340 -20.34 -2.00 -16.27
CA LYS A 340 -20.10 -1.74 -14.84
C LYS A 340 -18.85 -0.90 -14.60
N TYR A 341 -18.75 -0.37 -13.39
CA TYR A 341 -17.55 0.29 -12.89
C TYR A 341 -16.53 -0.74 -12.38
N ARG A 342 -15.25 -0.48 -12.61
CA ARG A 342 -14.12 -1.28 -12.14
C ARG A 342 -13.08 -0.39 -11.46
N GLU A 343 -12.56 -0.83 -10.35
CA GLU A 343 -11.49 -0.14 -9.61
C GLU A 343 -10.28 0.15 -10.52
N ILE A 344 -9.86 1.41 -10.53
CA ILE A 344 -8.68 1.88 -11.27
C ILE A 344 -7.66 2.55 -10.34
N SER A 345 -8.10 3.04 -9.20
CA SER A 345 -7.27 3.63 -8.16
C SER A 345 -7.87 3.36 -6.79
N SER A 346 -7.01 3.19 -5.80
CA SER A 346 -7.35 3.17 -4.39
C SER A 346 -6.45 4.17 -3.67
N CYS A 347 -7.02 5.13 -2.93
CA CYS A 347 -6.32 6.14 -2.16
C CYS A 347 -6.61 5.96 -0.67
N SER A 348 -5.57 5.75 0.13
CA SER A 348 -5.69 5.42 1.55
C SER A 348 -4.91 6.36 2.44
N SER A 349 -5.54 6.82 3.53
CA SER A 349 -4.82 7.30 4.70
C SER A 349 -4.50 6.14 5.63
N CYS A 350 -3.24 6.04 6.03
CA CYS A 350 -2.79 5.07 7.03
C CYS A 350 -2.62 5.70 8.41
N ALA A 351 -2.98 6.97 8.59
CA ALA A 351 -2.66 7.73 9.79
C ALA A 351 -1.20 7.51 10.22
N THR A 352 -0.95 7.27 11.49
CA THR A 352 0.41 7.00 12.02
C THR A 352 0.80 5.52 11.99
N PHE A 353 -0.02 4.64 11.45
CA PHE A 353 0.20 3.18 11.53
C PHE A 353 1.51 2.74 10.88
N GLN A 354 1.79 3.21 9.67
CA GLN A 354 3.06 2.92 8.99
C GLN A 354 4.21 3.73 9.60
N GLY A 355 3.99 4.99 9.99
CA GLY A 355 4.98 5.81 10.67
C GLY A 355 5.50 5.13 11.96
N GLN A 356 4.63 4.45 12.71
CA GLN A 356 5.02 3.67 13.89
C GLN A 356 5.83 2.41 13.52
N ARG A 357 5.48 1.69 12.45
CA ARG A 357 6.23 0.52 11.96
C ARG A 357 7.62 0.91 11.48
N MET A 358 7.72 2.02 10.76
CA MET A 358 8.98 2.56 10.22
C MET A 358 9.78 3.36 11.26
N LYS A 359 9.22 3.61 12.45
CA LYS A 359 9.79 4.48 13.49
C LYS A 359 10.08 5.90 13.01
N THR A 360 9.29 6.40 12.06
CA THR A 360 9.45 7.74 11.50
C THR A 360 8.66 8.75 12.29
N ARG A 361 9.32 9.82 12.69
CA ARG A 361 8.76 10.86 13.57
C ARG A 361 9.10 12.25 13.07
N TYR A 362 8.40 13.25 13.59
CA TYR A 362 8.75 14.67 13.45
C TYR A 362 8.65 15.35 14.82
N LYS A 363 9.21 16.54 14.95
CA LYS A 363 9.07 17.38 16.12
C LYS A 363 8.16 18.56 15.80
N ASP A 364 7.20 18.82 16.68
CA ASP A 364 6.34 19.98 16.58
C ASP A 364 7.02 21.27 17.11
N GLU A 365 6.27 22.38 17.16
CA GLU A 365 6.78 23.68 17.62
C GLU A 365 7.19 23.65 19.10
N ASN A 366 6.57 22.79 19.89
CA ASN A 366 6.88 22.59 21.30
C ASN A 366 8.05 21.62 21.53
N LYS A 367 8.68 21.13 20.43
CA LYS A 367 9.72 20.09 20.43
C LYS A 367 9.22 18.72 20.88
N GLU A 368 7.91 18.51 20.95
CA GLU A 368 7.33 17.19 21.17
C GLU A 368 7.45 16.31 19.95
N THR A 369 7.65 15.03 20.21
CA THR A 369 7.92 14.06 19.11
C THR A 369 6.66 13.28 18.78
N HIS A 370 6.22 13.36 17.52
CA HIS A 370 5.05 12.67 16.98
C HIS A 370 5.43 11.73 15.85
N PHE A 371 4.66 10.65 15.65
CA PHE A 371 4.78 9.83 14.45
C PHE A 371 4.16 10.54 13.25
N VAL A 372 4.81 10.42 12.09
CA VAL A 372 4.27 10.96 10.84
C VAL A 372 3.01 10.20 10.41
N GLY A 373 2.11 10.89 9.74
CA GLY A 373 1.05 10.30 8.94
C GLY A 373 1.56 9.90 7.57
N THR A 374 1.00 8.82 7.02
CA THR A 374 1.34 8.33 5.68
C THR A 374 0.09 8.08 4.86
N LEU A 375 0.19 8.37 3.57
CA LEU A 375 -0.87 8.12 2.60
C LEU A 375 -0.26 7.48 1.36
N ASN A 376 -1.04 6.65 0.71
CA ASN A 376 -0.71 6.09 -0.60
C ASN A 376 -1.93 6.11 -1.52
N GLY A 377 -1.69 6.17 -2.82
CA GLY A 377 -2.76 6.10 -3.80
C GLY A 377 -2.25 5.89 -5.22
N SER A 378 -3.00 5.15 -6.02
CA SER A 378 -2.65 4.99 -7.42
C SER A 378 -3.02 6.23 -8.22
N GLY A 379 -2.09 6.74 -8.96
CA GLY A 379 -2.31 7.89 -9.81
C GLY A 379 -2.12 7.68 -11.32
N LEU A 380 -2.50 6.57 -11.94
CA LEU A 380 -3.38 5.43 -11.74
C LEU A 380 -2.68 4.07 -12.00
N ALA A 381 -3.49 2.97 -12.01
CA ALA A 381 -3.06 1.67 -12.55
C ALA A 381 -3.01 1.73 -14.08
N VAL A 382 -1.79 1.71 -14.66
CA VAL A 382 -1.58 1.98 -16.10
C VAL A 382 -2.32 0.97 -16.99
N GLY A 383 -2.22 -0.33 -16.67
CA GLY A 383 -2.90 -1.38 -17.44
C GLY A 383 -4.44 -1.25 -17.40
N ARG A 384 -5.02 -0.93 -16.22
CA ARG A 384 -6.48 -0.70 -16.11
C ARG A 384 -6.91 0.58 -16.84
N THR A 385 -6.07 1.61 -16.84
CA THR A 385 -6.32 2.83 -17.63
C THR A 385 -6.26 2.54 -19.14
N LEU A 386 -5.32 1.69 -19.57
CA LEU A 386 -5.26 1.22 -20.96
C LEU A 386 -6.55 0.49 -21.34
N ILE A 387 -7.05 -0.41 -20.48
CA ILE A 387 -8.35 -1.09 -20.68
C ILE A 387 -9.46 -0.05 -20.86
N ALA A 388 -9.55 0.92 -19.94
CA ALA A 388 -10.60 1.93 -19.97
C ALA A 388 -10.55 2.78 -21.26
N VAL A 389 -9.36 3.18 -21.72
CA VAL A 389 -9.19 3.90 -22.99
C VAL A 389 -9.60 3.02 -24.16
N LEU A 390 -9.18 1.77 -24.23
CA LEU A 390 -9.55 0.87 -25.32
C LEU A 390 -11.08 0.71 -25.42
N GLU A 391 -11.75 0.50 -24.30
CA GLU A 391 -13.19 0.21 -24.28
C GLU A 391 -14.07 1.45 -24.44
N ASN A 392 -13.69 2.61 -23.88
CA ASN A 392 -14.48 3.83 -24.00
C ASN A 392 -14.25 4.59 -25.32
N TYR A 393 -13.11 4.41 -25.97
CA TYR A 393 -12.75 5.11 -27.23
C TYR A 393 -12.80 4.22 -28.47
N GLN A 394 -13.35 2.99 -28.35
CA GLN A 394 -13.52 2.09 -29.47
C GLN A 394 -14.53 2.61 -30.50
N GLN A 395 -14.27 2.30 -31.76
CA GLN A 395 -15.15 2.61 -32.87
C GLN A 395 -15.77 1.33 -33.46
N LYS A 396 -16.83 1.48 -34.26
CA LYS A 396 -17.57 0.36 -34.88
C LYS A 396 -16.70 -0.54 -35.73
N ASP A 397 -15.69 0.04 -36.40
CA ASP A 397 -14.72 -0.69 -37.21
C ASP A 397 -13.63 -1.42 -36.36
N GLY A 398 -13.58 -1.13 -35.06
CA GLY A 398 -12.62 -1.66 -34.10
C GLY A 398 -11.33 -0.84 -33.99
N SER A 399 -11.26 0.34 -34.60
CA SER A 399 -10.23 1.32 -34.31
C SER A 399 -10.45 1.95 -32.93
N ILE A 400 -9.40 2.56 -32.38
CA ILE A 400 -9.42 3.23 -31.08
C ILE A 400 -9.00 4.68 -31.30
N VAL A 401 -9.87 5.62 -30.96
CA VAL A 401 -9.54 7.05 -30.95
C VAL A 401 -8.60 7.33 -29.77
N ILE A 402 -7.55 8.10 -29.99
CA ILE A 402 -6.61 8.47 -28.93
C ILE A 402 -7.12 9.73 -28.23
N PRO A 403 -7.29 9.71 -26.89
CA PRO A 403 -7.62 10.90 -26.11
C PRO A 403 -6.68 12.06 -26.45
N LYS A 404 -7.23 13.27 -26.61
CA LYS A 404 -6.48 14.44 -27.08
C LYS A 404 -5.21 14.71 -26.26
N VAL A 405 -5.30 14.55 -24.94
CA VAL A 405 -4.18 14.78 -24.02
C VAL A 405 -3.03 13.79 -24.20
N LEU A 406 -3.27 12.61 -24.80
CA LEU A 406 -2.25 11.59 -25.05
C LEU A 406 -1.58 11.75 -26.43
N ARG A 407 -2.15 12.51 -27.36
CA ARG A 407 -1.62 12.64 -28.72
C ARG A 407 -0.16 13.16 -28.76
N PRO A 408 0.23 14.15 -27.95
CA PRO A 408 1.65 14.59 -27.88
C PRO A 408 2.61 13.46 -27.50
N TYR A 409 2.19 12.54 -26.63
CA TYR A 409 2.96 11.37 -26.21
C TYR A 409 2.93 10.23 -27.24
N MET A 410 2.07 10.32 -28.25
CA MET A 410 1.80 9.32 -29.30
C MET A 410 2.23 9.78 -30.70
N ASN A 411 3.20 10.72 -30.78
CA ASN A 411 3.65 11.31 -32.04
C ASN A 411 2.48 11.97 -32.84
N ASN A 412 1.54 12.56 -32.13
CA ASN A 412 0.30 13.17 -32.66
C ASN A 412 -0.63 12.18 -33.42
N LEU A 413 -0.51 10.90 -33.15
CA LEU A 413 -1.43 9.91 -33.70
C LEU A 413 -2.85 10.14 -33.16
N GLU A 414 -3.85 10.14 -34.06
CA GLU A 414 -5.23 10.40 -33.67
C GLU A 414 -6.04 9.12 -33.38
N SER A 415 -5.65 8.00 -34.01
CA SER A 415 -6.31 6.72 -33.80
C SER A 415 -5.38 5.54 -34.02
N ILE A 416 -5.72 4.40 -33.45
CA ILE A 416 -5.09 3.11 -33.67
C ILE A 416 -6.05 2.25 -34.45
N SER A 417 -5.63 1.77 -35.62
CA SER A 417 -6.40 0.88 -36.49
C SER A 417 -5.57 -0.34 -36.88
N ILE A 418 -6.24 -1.36 -37.40
CA ILE A 418 -5.60 -2.46 -38.10
C ILE A 418 -4.92 -1.87 -39.35
N ASN A 419 -3.64 -2.12 -39.53
CA ASN A 419 -2.92 -1.73 -40.74
C ASN A 419 -3.32 -2.63 -41.90
#